data_6972b5d7a6868cdcae938bfef5f5e482
#
_entry.id   6972b5d7a6868cdcae938bfef5f5e482
#
_cell.length_a   1.000
_cell.length_b   1.000
_cell.length_c   1.000
_cell.angle_alpha   90.00
_cell.angle_beta   90.00
_cell.angle_gamma   90.00
#
_symmetry.space_group_name_H-M   'P 1'
#
loop_
_entity.id
_entity.type
_entity.pdbx_description
1 polymer ?
#
loop_
_entity_poly.entity_id
_entity_poly.type
_entity_poly.pdbx_seq_one_letter_code
_entity_poly.pdbx_strand_id
1 'polypeptide(L)'
;SQDHTVGFAGYCFLTGVSPGSDAGIGANDVDGGHTTLLSPIMDLTEYQNPVISYWRWYVNAPASGANPATDWWQVEISSDGGSSWQYLENTLQQDVKWRRKAFRIADHVDLTDEFQMRFIASDSTTLGEYLDGGSLIEAALDDIILYDVVPPIDGVSSLTSTSTIVVSPNPSSDRISISGGLSNTPVKIFDIKGSMIFEGRTSQ
;
A
#
# COMPACT_ATOMS: atom_id res chain seq x y z
N SER A 1 11.20 -0.43 18.90
CA SER A 1 9.98 -0.45 18.12
C SER A 1 9.33 -1.82 18.23
N GLN A 2 8.04 -1.86 18.42
CA GLN A 2 7.28 -3.10 18.34
C GLN A 2 6.90 -3.31 16.87
N ASP A 3 6.98 -4.56 16.42
CA ASP A 3 6.36 -5.03 15.20
C ASP A 3 4.94 -4.45 15.02
N HIS A 4 4.55 -4.10 13.81
CA HIS A 4 3.20 -3.61 13.51
C HIS A 4 2.16 -4.72 13.69
N THR A 5 2.49 -5.95 13.30
CA THR A 5 1.58 -7.10 13.36
C THR A 5 1.50 -7.69 14.76
N VAL A 6 0.42 -7.41 15.47
CA VAL A 6 0.21 -7.88 16.86
C VAL A 6 -0.13 -9.38 16.86
N GLY A 7 0.66 -10.20 17.58
CA GLY A 7 0.23 -11.55 17.97
C GLY A 7 1.04 -12.74 17.48
N PHE A 8 2.03 -12.55 16.64
CA PHE A 8 3.08 -13.54 16.35
C PHE A 8 4.43 -12.92 16.67
N ALA A 9 5.45 -13.75 16.93
CA ALA A 9 6.82 -13.28 17.01
C ALA A 9 7.21 -12.72 15.62
N GLY A 10 6.66 -11.58 15.29
CA GLY A 10 6.86 -10.88 14.05
C GLY A 10 8.23 -10.22 14.02
N TYR A 11 8.76 -10.09 12.85
CA TYR A 11 10.00 -9.40 12.58
C TYR A 11 9.69 -8.22 11.67
N CYS A 12 10.18 -7.05 12.01
CA CYS A 12 10.19 -5.91 11.10
C CYS A 12 11.63 -5.55 10.72
N PHE A 13 11.81 -4.88 9.61
CA PHE A 13 13.10 -4.30 9.24
C PHE A 13 13.30 -3.01 10.02
N LEU A 14 14.50 -2.84 10.58
CA LEU A 14 14.89 -1.65 11.36
C LEU A 14 16.24 -1.13 10.87
N THR A 15 16.43 0.17 10.91
CA THR A 15 17.75 0.78 10.65
C THR A 15 18.79 0.44 11.71
N GLY A 16 18.33 0.20 12.94
CA GLY A 16 19.17 -0.24 14.04
C GLY A 16 18.36 -0.81 15.20
N VAL A 17 18.98 -1.65 16.00
CA VAL A 17 18.38 -2.22 17.23
C VAL A 17 19.11 -1.65 18.43
N SER A 18 18.40 -1.01 19.34
CA SER A 18 19.00 -0.52 20.58
C SER A 18 19.70 -1.66 21.35
N PRO A 19 20.94 -1.47 21.77
CA PRO A 19 21.70 -2.50 22.47
C PRO A 19 21.19 -2.77 23.90
N GLY A 20 20.16 -2.05 24.38
CA GLY A 20 19.55 -2.25 25.68
C GLY A 20 18.90 -0.99 26.23
N SER A 21 18.30 -1.11 27.42
CA SER A 21 17.60 -0.02 28.11
C SER A 21 18.48 1.18 28.50
N ASP A 22 19.79 0.97 28.55
CA ASP A 22 20.75 1.97 28.98
C ASP A 22 21.44 2.67 27.78
N ALA A 23 20.99 2.34 26.55
CA ALA A 23 21.47 3.00 25.35
C ALA A 23 21.02 4.48 25.36
N GLY A 24 21.93 5.36 25.05
CA GLY A 24 21.63 6.79 24.88
C GLY A 24 20.65 7.01 23.72
N ILE A 25 20.01 8.17 23.73
CA ILE A 25 19.21 8.63 22.59
C ILE A 25 20.16 8.72 21.38
N GLY A 26 19.75 8.17 20.24
CA GLY A 26 20.59 8.12 19.05
C GLY A 26 21.57 6.94 18.98
N ALA A 27 21.49 5.99 19.92
CA ALA A 27 22.30 4.79 19.79
C ALA A 27 21.72 3.87 18.72
N ASN A 28 22.46 3.64 17.65
CA ASN A 28 22.10 2.84 16.47
C ASN A 28 21.06 3.48 15.52
N ASP A 29 20.94 4.78 15.51
CA ASP A 29 20.34 5.49 14.39
C ASP A 29 21.28 5.49 13.16
N VAL A 30 20.88 6.09 12.07
CA VAL A 30 21.75 6.26 10.90
C VAL A 30 22.64 7.47 11.16
N ASP A 31 23.91 7.22 11.41
CA ASP A 31 24.93 8.23 11.66
C ASP A 31 25.80 8.46 10.41
N GLY A 32 25.45 9.45 9.62
CA GLY A 32 26.19 9.83 8.41
C GLY A 32 26.01 8.83 7.28
N GLY A 33 25.56 9.28 6.13
CA GLY A 33 25.32 8.45 4.97
C GLY A 33 23.89 7.92 4.87
N HIS A 34 23.73 6.70 4.40
CA HIS A 34 22.41 6.10 4.25
C HIS A 34 22.44 4.57 4.43
N THR A 35 21.30 4.02 4.80
CA THR A 35 21.05 2.59 4.76
C THR A 35 19.96 2.27 3.74
N THR A 36 20.10 1.15 3.05
CA THR A 36 19.19 0.75 1.98
C THR A 36 18.72 -0.68 2.17
N LEU A 37 17.40 -0.88 2.18
CA LEU A 37 16.77 -2.19 2.05
C LEU A 37 16.33 -2.39 0.60
N LEU A 38 16.88 -3.40 -0.06
CA LEU A 38 16.61 -3.73 -1.46
C LEU A 38 15.77 -5.01 -1.53
N SER A 39 14.70 -4.99 -2.35
CA SER A 39 13.90 -6.18 -2.60
C SER A 39 14.62 -7.15 -3.55
N PRO A 40 14.21 -8.43 -3.59
CA PRO A 40 14.48 -9.28 -4.75
C PRO A 40 13.92 -8.67 -6.03
N ILE A 41 14.39 -9.15 -7.17
CA ILE A 41 13.72 -8.90 -8.46
C ILE A 41 12.43 -9.72 -8.51
N MET A 42 11.36 -9.10 -8.96
CA MET A 42 10.02 -9.69 -9.03
C MET A 42 9.48 -9.59 -10.46
N ASP A 43 8.87 -10.66 -10.94
CA ASP A 43 8.18 -10.67 -12.24
C ASP A 43 6.74 -10.16 -12.06
N LEU A 44 6.41 -9.07 -12.72
CA LEU A 44 5.08 -8.45 -12.70
C LEU A 44 4.30 -8.62 -14.01
N THR A 45 4.81 -9.41 -14.96
CA THR A 45 4.20 -9.54 -16.31
C THR A 45 2.80 -10.16 -16.29
N GLU A 46 2.50 -11.00 -15.30
CA GLU A 46 1.19 -11.65 -15.15
C GLU A 46 0.19 -10.82 -14.32
N TYR A 47 0.64 -9.71 -13.70
CA TYR A 47 -0.22 -8.84 -12.91
C TYR A 47 -1.00 -7.87 -13.80
N GLN A 48 -2.23 -7.54 -13.41
CA GLN A 48 -3.08 -6.58 -14.13
C GLN A 48 -3.09 -5.20 -13.49
N ASN A 49 -3.23 -5.15 -12.18
CA ASN A 49 -3.25 -3.93 -11.40
C ASN A 49 -2.48 -4.12 -10.09
N PRO A 50 -1.16 -4.36 -10.14
CA PRO A 50 -0.37 -4.61 -8.96
C PRO A 50 -0.29 -3.38 -8.06
N VAL A 51 -0.52 -3.61 -6.79
CA VAL A 51 -0.34 -2.63 -5.72
C VAL A 51 0.72 -3.15 -4.77
N ILE A 52 1.70 -2.32 -4.47
CA ILE A 52 2.64 -2.55 -3.39
C ILE A 52 2.18 -1.78 -2.17
N SER A 53 2.10 -2.43 -1.02
CA SER A 53 1.81 -1.77 0.24
C SER A 53 2.77 -2.21 1.32
N TYR A 54 3.02 -1.32 2.26
CA TYR A 54 3.87 -1.58 3.42
C TYR A 54 3.45 -0.68 4.58
N TRP A 55 3.87 -1.05 5.80
CA TRP A 55 3.80 -0.17 6.94
C TRP A 55 5.17 0.44 7.20
N ARG A 56 5.19 1.75 7.42
CA ARG A 56 6.37 2.56 7.67
C ARG A 56 6.27 3.24 9.02
N TRP A 57 7.34 3.22 9.77
CA TRP A 57 7.61 4.08 10.91
C TRP A 57 8.91 4.85 10.62
N TYR A 58 8.92 6.15 10.80
CA TYR A 58 10.05 6.98 10.45
C TYR A 58 10.21 8.16 11.40
N VAL A 59 11.42 8.32 11.92
CA VAL A 59 11.86 9.46 12.73
C VAL A 59 12.89 10.25 11.93
N ASN A 60 12.69 11.55 11.89
CA ASN A 60 13.60 12.56 11.39
C ASN A 60 13.54 13.68 12.45
N ALA A 61 14.16 13.42 13.60
CA ALA A 61 13.95 14.25 14.75
C ALA A 61 15.12 15.21 14.93
N PRO A 62 14.79 16.47 15.19
CA PRO A 62 15.75 17.40 15.71
C PRO A 62 15.84 17.16 17.22
N ALA A 63 16.66 16.22 17.64
CA ALA A 63 17.00 16.31 19.04
C ALA A 63 17.93 17.50 19.20
N SER A 64 18.60 18.09 19.25
CA SER A 64 19.55 19.19 19.47
C SER A 64 20.63 19.26 18.37
N GLY A 65 20.37 18.78 17.19
CA GLY A 65 21.35 18.73 16.13
C GLY A 65 21.46 20.02 15.30
N ALA A 66 22.44 20.08 14.41
CA ALA A 66 22.70 21.24 13.57
C ALA A 66 21.68 21.37 12.43
N ASN A 67 21.08 20.26 11.99
CA ASN A 67 20.18 20.19 10.84
C ASN A 67 18.90 19.39 11.13
N PRO A 68 18.02 19.92 11.97
CA PRO A 68 16.83 19.21 12.38
C PRO A 68 15.84 19.03 11.23
N ALA A 69 15.34 17.79 11.06
CA ALA A 69 14.35 17.43 10.04
C ALA A 69 14.80 17.74 8.61
N THR A 70 16.06 17.59 8.29
CA THR A 70 16.62 17.83 6.95
C THR A 70 16.90 16.55 6.17
N ASP A 71 16.68 15.40 6.77
CA ASP A 71 17.07 14.11 6.24
C ASP A 71 15.94 13.39 5.53
N TRP A 72 16.32 12.54 4.57
CA TRP A 72 15.37 11.98 3.63
C TRP A 72 14.98 10.55 3.94
N TRP A 73 13.66 10.32 3.88
CA TRP A 73 13.10 9.01 3.62
C TRP A 73 12.75 8.90 2.14
N GLN A 74 13.26 7.87 1.49
CA GLN A 74 12.99 7.63 0.07
C GLN A 74 12.54 6.19 -0.16
N VAL A 75 11.58 6.03 -1.05
CA VAL A 75 11.16 4.74 -1.57
C VAL A 75 11.15 4.84 -3.08
N GLU A 76 11.84 3.94 -3.72
CA GLU A 76 12.00 3.94 -5.17
C GLU A 76 11.69 2.58 -5.74
N ILE A 77 11.18 2.57 -6.96
CA ILE A 77 10.93 1.38 -7.77
C ILE A 77 11.63 1.47 -9.11
N SER A 78 11.94 0.30 -9.64
CA SER A 78 12.59 0.10 -10.93
C SER A 78 11.82 -0.96 -11.71
N SER A 79 11.75 -0.80 -13.04
CA SER A 79 11.25 -1.82 -13.98
C SER A 79 12.34 -2.41 -14.86
N ASP A 80 13.60 -2.12 -14.58
CA ASP A 80 14.78 -2.48 -15.38
C ASP A 80 15.92 -3.07 -14.53
N GLY A 81 15.58 -3.81 -13.47
CA GLY A 81 16.54 -4.48 -12.60
C GLY A 81 17.45 -3.53 -11.81
N GLY A 82 16.97 -2.30 -11.56
CA GLY A 82 17.71 -1.30 -10.79
C GLY A 82 18.62 -0.42 -11.64
N SER A 83 18.52 -0.47 -12.96
CA SER A 83 19.29 0.41 -13.85
C SER A 83 18.78 1.86 -13.79
N SER A 84 17.47 2.04 -13.62
CA SER A 84 16.84 3.33 -13.36
C SER A 84 15.81 3.23 -12.23
N TRP A 85 15.57 4.36 -11.54
CA TRP A 85 14.71 4.40 -10.36
C TRP A 85 13.70 5.54 -10.42
N GLN A 86 12.45 5.25 -10.01
CA GLN A 86 11.36 6.21 -9.90
C GLN A 86 10.89 6.29 -8.45
N TYR A 87 10.75 7.50 -7.91
CA TYR A 87 10.26 7.71 -6.55
C TYR A 87 8.80 7.34 -6.38
N LEU A 88 8.51 6.57 -5.31
CA LEU A 88 7.19 6.45 -4.69
C LEU A 88 7.05 7.40 -3.50
N GLU A 89 8.11 7.52 -2.70
CA GLU A 89 8.23 8.50 -1.63
C GLU A 89 9.58 9.20 -1.72
N ASN A 90 9.57 10.51 -1.49
CA ASN A 90 10.76 11.33 -1.31
C ASN A 90 10.38 12.45 -0.34
N THR A 91 10.63 12.28 0.96
CA THR A 91 10.06 13.12 2.00
C THR A 91 10.98 13.33 3.19
N LEU A 92 10.89 14.52 3.77
CA LEU A 92 11.49 14.86 5.07
C LEU A 92 10.52 14.63 6.22
N GLN A 93 9.26 14.32 5.91
CA GLN A 93 8.19 14.25 6.90
C GLN A 93 8.29 12.99 7.74
N GLN A 94 8.52 13.16 9.03
CA GLN A 94 8.49 12.08 10.00
C GLN A 94 7.06 11.67 10.37
N ASP A 95 6.93 10.40 10.76
CA ASP A 95 5.73 9.82 11.34
C ASP A 95 6.14 8.87 12.46
N VAL A 96 6.10 9.33 13.69
CA VAL A 96 6.43 8.52 14.89
C VAL A 96 5.32 7.52 15.21
N LYS A 97 4.73 6.96 14.18
CA LYS A 97 3.65 5.97 14.21
C LYS A 97 3.73 5.11 12.97
N TRP A 98 3.29 3.89 13.10
CA TRP A 98 3.10 3.05 11.93
C TRP A 98 2.07 3.68 10.98
N ARG A 99 2.46 3.85 9.72
CA ARG A 99 1.63 4.37 8.64
C ARG A 99 1.64 3.42 7.48
N ARG A 100 0.45 2.99 7.07
CA ARG A 100 0.31 2.23 5.84
C ARG A 100 0.48 3.12 4.63
N LYS A 101 1.33 2.68 3.72
CA LYS A 101 1.48 3.24 2.37
C LYS A 101 1.02 2.20 1.36
N ALA A 102 0.45 2.65 0.25
CA ALA A 102 0.04 1.77 -0.83
C ALA A 102 0.11 2.54 -2.15
N PHE A 103 0.71 1.94 -3.16
CA PHE A 103 0.91 2.55 -4.47
C PHE A 103 0.57 1.54 -5.56
N ARG A 104 -0.14 2.00 -6.57
CA ARG A 104 -0.38 1.24 -7.78
C ARG A 104 0.85 1.34 -8.66
N ILE A 105 1.50 0.21 -8.93
CA ILE A 105 2.81 0.19 -9.59
C ILE A 105 2.73 0.75 -11.01
N ALA A 106 1.67 0.39 -11.76
CA ALA A 106 1.47 0.84 -13.13
C ALA A 106 1.28 2.35 -13.31
N ASP A 107 1.04 3.09 -12.23
CA ASP A 107 0.96 4.57 -12.28
C ASP A 107 2.37 5.21 -12.30
N HIS A 108 3.42 4.43 -12.07
CA HIS A 108 4.79 4.93 -11.91
C HIS A 108 5.79 4.32 -12.89
N VAL A 109 5.71 3.01 -13.15
CA VAL A 109 6.60 2.27 -14.03
C VAL A 109 5.86 1.19 -14.83
N ASP A 110 6.46 0.72 -15.91
CA ASP A 110 5.96 -0.42 -16.67
C ASP A 110 6.05 -1.73 -15.87
N LEU A 111 5.12 -2.65 -16.13
CA LEU A 111 5.11 -3.97 -15.51
C LEU A 111 6.03 -4.91 -16.31
N THR A 112 7.15 -5.29 -15.72
CA THR A 112 8.19 -6.12 -16.33
C THR A 112 8.53 -7.32 -15.45
N ASP A 113 9.35 -8.21 -15.93
CA ASP A 113 9.96 -9.32 -15.19
C ASP A 113 11.18 -8.89 -14.36
N GLU A 114 11.57 -7.61 -14.45
CA GLU A 114 12.72 -7.04 -13.75
C GLU A 114 12.33 -5.96 -12.74
N PHE A 115 11.13 -6.06 -12.17
CA PHE A 115 10.69 -5.11 -11.14
C PHE A 115 11.50 -5.26 -9.85
N GLN A 116 11.93 -4.14 -9.28
CA GLN A 116 12.63 -4.08 -8.02
C GLN A 116 12.25 -2.83 -7.24
N MET A 117 12.31 -2.88 -5.90
CA MET A 117 12.12 -1.70 -5.06
C MET A 117 13.20 -1.57 -4.01
N ARG A 118 13.41 -0.33 -3.56
CA ARG A 118 14.32 -0.04 -2.44
C ARG A 118 13.75 1.01 -1.51
N PHE A 119 14.13 0.88 -0.25
CA PHE A 119 13.82 1.81 0.82
C PHE A 119 15.12 2.38 1.34
N ILE A 120 15.20 3.69 1.48
CA ILE A 120 16.42 4.40 1.84
C ILE A 120 16.11 5.33 3.03
N ALA A 121 16.82 5.15 4.11
CA ALA A 121 16.87 6.08 5.21
C ALA A 121 18.27 6.73 5.21
N SER A 122 18.31 8.05 5.09
CA SER A 122 19.56 8.79 5.03
C SER A 122 19.64 9.82 6.13
N ASP A 123 20.83 9.95 6.70
CA ASP A 123 21.25 11.06 7.53
C ASP A 123 22.09 11.99 6.65
N SER A 124 21.41 12.83 5.83
CA SER A 124 22.03 13.72 4.86
C SER A 124 21.26 15.03 4.71
N THR A 125 21.98 16.10 4.81
CA THR A 125 21.44 17.45 4.67
C THR A 125 21.00 17.75 3.24
N THR A 126 21.60 17.07 2.27
CA THR A 126 21.30 17.22 0.85
C THR A 126 21.35 15.86 0.18
N LEU A 127 20.51 15.64 -0.81
CA LEU A 127 20.49 14.41 -1.58
C LEU A 127 21.89 14.10 -2.14
N GLY A 128 22.47 13.00 -1.71
CA GLY A 128 23.81 12.58 -2.11
C GLY A 128 24.96 13.16 -1.29
N GLU A 129 24.69 14.02 -0.32
CA GLU A 129 25.69 14.46 0.65
C GLU A 129 25.65 13.62 1.92
N TYR A 130 26.84 13.36 2.43
CA TYR A 130 27.03 12.63 3.68
C TYR A 130 27.25 13.65 4.79
N LEU A 131 26.62 13.72 5.71
CA LEU A 131 26.15 14.16 6.61
C LEU A 131 26.71 14.32 7.86
N ASP A 132 26.16 14.89 8.59
CA ASP A 132 26.75 15.59 9.71
C ASP A 132 26.51 14.85 11.05
N GLY A 133 25.82 13.73 11.04
CA GLY A 133 25.49 12.96 12.25
C GLY A 133 24.70 13.78 13.27
N GLY A 134 24.01 14.81 12.81
CA GLY A 134 23.33 15.75 13.68
C GLY A 134 21.85 15.47 13.91
N SER A 135 21.26 14.62 13.11
CA SER A 135 19.85 14.23 13.18
C SER A 135 19.71 12.82 13.74
N LEU A 136 18.55 12.52 14.31
CA LEU A 136 18.18 11.18 14.74
C LEU A 136 17.32 10.55 13.66
N ILE A 137 17.92 9.70 12.84
CA ILE A 137 17.25 9.00 11.75
C ILE A 137 17.07 7.55 12.11
N GLU A 138 15.82 7.20 12.36
CA GLU A 138 15.41 5.82 12.55
C GLU A 138 14.23 5.49 11.64
N ALA A 139 14.25 4.31 11.04
CA ALA A 139 13.16 3.81 10.24
C ALA A 139 12.85 2.36 10.52
N ALA A 140 11.58 2.02 10.35
CA ALA A 140 11.12 0.65 10.38
C ALA A 140 10.13 0.38 9.24
N LEU A 141 10.17 -0.85 8.75
CA LEU A 141 9.26 -1.36 7.70
C LEU A 141 8.69 -2.69 8.13
N ASP A 142 7.41 -2.87 7.86
CA ASP A 142 6.69 -4.10 8.13
C ASP A 142 5.60 -4.36 7.09
N ASP A 143 5.12 -5.60 7.03
CA ASP A 143 4.02 -6.04 6.18
C ASP A 143 4.16 -5.55 4.72
N ILE A 144 5.33 -5.76 4.10
CA ILE A 144 5.53 -5.44 2.69
C ILE A 144 4.78 -6.48 1.85
N ILE A 145 3.72 -6.04 1.18
CA ILE A 145 2.81 -6.91 0.44
C ILE A 145 2.63 -6.41 -0.99
N LEU A 146 2.88 -7.29 -1.94
CA LEU A 146 2.50 -7.11 -3.35
C LEU A 146 1.22 -7.91 -3.62
N TYR A 147 0.20 -7.26 -4.16
CA TYR A 147 -1.06 -7.90 -4.50
C TYR A 147 -1.68 -7.27 -5.75
N ASP A 148 -2.45 -8.07 -6.49
CA ASP A 148 -3.19 -7.58 -7.65
C ASP A 148 -4.59 -7.11 -7.23
N VAL A 149 -4.92 -5.88 -7.57
CA VAL A 149 -6.29 -5.38 -7.42
C VAL A 149 -7.07 -5.78 -8.65
N VAL A 150 -7.63 -6.97 -8.62
CA VAL A 150 -8.61 -7.37 -9.62
C VAL A 150 -9.84 -6.50 -9.38
N PRO A 151 -10.27 -5.67 -10.35
CA PRO A 151 -11.53 -4.96 -10.22
C PRO A 151 -12.62 -6.01 -9.93
N PRO A 152 -13.58 -5.72 -9.05
CA PRO A 152 -14.70 -6.62 -8.89
C PRO A 152 -15.21 -6.94 -10.29
N ILE A 153 -15.33 -8.21 -10.59
CA ILE A 153 -15.97 -8.63 -11.84
C ILE A 153 -17.35 -8.01 -11.73
N ASP A 154 -17.54 -6.87 -12.38
CA ASP A 154 -18.88 -6.35 -12.58
C ASP A 154 -19.63 -7.50 -13.24
N GLY A 155 -20.44 -8.19 -12.45
CA GLY A 155 -21.20 -9.37 -12.90
C GLY A 155 -22.27 -9.03 -13.93
N VAL A 156 -22.11 -7.91 -14.57
CA VAL A 156 -22.77 -7.47 -15.78
C VAL A 156 -21.73 -7.58 -16.91
N SER A 157 -21.41 -8.81 -17.32
CA SER A 157 -21.07 -8.99 -18.72
C SER A 157 -22.13 -8.22 -19.50
N SER A 158 -21.71 -7.26 -20.33
CA SER A 158 -22.64 -6.50 -21.15
C SER A 158 -23.54 -7.52 -21.86
N LEU A 159 -24.73 -7.70 -21.32
CA LEU A 159 -25.77 -8.42 -22.03
C LEU A 159 -26.06 -7.55 -23.25
N THR A 160 -25.49 -7.90 -24.39
CA THR A 160 -25.94 -7.43 -25.69
C THR A 160 -27.34 -8.01 -25.97
N SER A 161 -28.21 -7.84 -24.99
CA SER A 161 -29.63 -8.16 -25.05
C SER A 161 -30.36 -6.86 -24.80
N THR A 162 -31.12 -6.44 -25.78
CA THR A 162 -31.98 -5.27 -25.80
C THR A 162 -33.15 -5.31 -24.81
N SER A 163 -33.05 -6.11 -23.78
CA SER A 163 -34.06 -6.21 -22.71
C SER A 163 -33.70 -5.28 -21.55
N THR A 164 -34.30 -4.13 -21.49
CA THR A 164 -34.17 -3.22 -20.37
C THR A 164 -34.89 -3.77 -19.18
N ILE A 165 -34.16 -4.20 -18.14
CA ILE A 165 -34.76 -4.56 -16.86
C ILE A 165 -35.10 -3.28 -16.11
N VAL A 166 -36.33 -3.09 -15.75
CA VAL A 166 -36.82 -1.96 -14.95
C VAL A 166 -37.26 -2.45 -13.59
N VAL A 167 -36.70 -1.83 -12.55
CA VAL A 167 -37.09 -2.06 -11.15
C VAL A 167 -37.80 -0.81 -10.65
N SER A 168 -39.08 -0.93 -10.27
CA SER A 168 -39.89 0.21 -9.80
C SER A 168 -40.86 -0.21 -8.71
N PRO A 169 -41.24 0.73 -7.81
CA PRO A 169 -40.60 2.01 -7.58
C PRO A 169 -39.19 1.87 -6.97
N ASN A 170 -38.33 2.83 -7.20
CA ASN A 170 -37.02 2.91 -6.57
C ASN A 170 -36.78 4.38 -6.14
N PRO A 171 -36.72 4.69 -4.82
CA PRO A 171 -36.81 3.74 -3.69
C PRO A 171 -38.22 3.15 -3.46
N SER A 172 -38.25 1.99 -2.79
CA SER A 172 -39.48 1.27 -2.44
C SER A 172 -39.62 1.12 -0.93
N SER A 173 -40.87 1.16 -0.40
CA SER A 173 -41.13 0.97 1.00
C SER A 173 -41.68 -0.43 1.34
N ASP A 174 -42.35 -1.09 0.39
CA ASP A 174 -43.05 -2.36 0.65
C ASP A 174 -43.08 -3.33 -0.54
N ARG A 175 -43.03 -2.82 -1.76
CA ARG A 175 -43.11 -3.63 -2.98
C ARG A 175 -42.24 -3.10 -4.08
N ILE A 176 -41.59 -3.99 -4.79
CA ILE A 176 -40.91 -3.70 -6.05
C ILE A 176 -41.47 -4.54 -7.17
N SER A 177 -41.53 -3.98 -8.36
CA SER A 177 -41.87 -4.70 -9.59
C SER A 177 -40.63 -4.73 -10.51
N ILE A 178 -40.34 -5.90 -11.03
CA ILE A 178 -39.28 -6.12 -12.00
C ILE A 178 -39.93 -6.44 -13.33
N SER A 179 -39.65 -5.61 -14.35
CA SER A 179 -40.15 -5.81 -15.72
C SER A 179 -39.02 -5.81 -16.72
N GLY A 180 -39.21 -6.38 -17.90
CA GLY A 180 -38.15 -6.42 -18.93
C GLY A 180 -38.03 -7.76 -19.65
N GLY A 181 -39.10 -8.47 -19.84
CA GLY A 181 -39.14 -9.66 -20.72
C GLY A 181 -38.46 -10.92 -20.17
N LEU A 182 -38.20 -10.96 -18.88
CA LEU A 182 -37.55 -12.08 -18.18
C LEU A 182 -38.61 -13.03 -17.61
N SER A 183 -39.13 -13.93 -18.42
CA SER A 183 -40.04 -14.98 -17.93
C SER A 183 -39.26 -16.11 -17.26
N ASN A 184 -39.73 -16.56 -16.08
CA ASN A 184 -39.17 -17.67 -15.31
C ASN A 184 -37.65 -17.53 -14.96
N THR A 185 -37.16 -16.30 -14.86
CA THR A 185 -35.77 -16.03 -14.51
C THR A 185 -35.58 -16.02 -13.00
N PRO A 186 -34.54 -16.67 -12.46
CA PRO A 186 -34.22 -16.61 -11.03
C PRO A 186 -33.84 -15.20 -10.60
N VAL A 187 -34.41 -14.74 -9.49
CA VAL A 187 -34.12 -13.45 -8.87
C VAL A 187 -33.67 -13.67 -7.44
N LYS A 188 -32.58 -13.04 -7.07
CA LYS A 188 -32.07 -13.00 -5.69
C LYS A 188 -31.87 -11.55 -5.29
N ILE A 189 -32.29 -11.20 -4.08
CA ILE A 189 -32.13 -9.87 -3.50
C ILE A 189 -31.29 -10.00 -2.24
N PHE A 190 -30.29 -9.14 -2.13
CA PHE A 190 -29.36 -9.09 -1.00
C PHE A 190 -29.47 -7.72 -0.32
N ASP A 191 -29.26 -7.68 0.99
CA ASP A 191 -29.09 -6.43 1.72
C ASP A 191 -27.69 -5.85 1.48
N ILE A 192 -27.44 -4.66 2.02
CA ILE A 192 -26.14 -3.97 1.90
C ILE A 192 -25.00 -4.69 2.63
N LYS A 193 -25.30 -5.71 3.44
CA LYS A 193 -24.32 -6.55 4.13
C LYS A 193 -24.05 -7.85 3.39
N GLY A 194 -24.73 -8.06 2.25
CA GLY A 194 -24.60 -9.27 1.45
C GLY A 194 -25.47 -10.45 1.93
N SER A 195 -26.36 -10.23 2.89
CA SER A 195 -27.30 -11.27 3.33
C SER A 195 -28.45 -11.39 2.33
N MET A 196 -28.75 -12.61 1.89
CA MET A 196 -29.88 -12.87 0.98
C MET A 196 -31.20 -12.67 1.72
N ILE A 197 -32.03 -11.74 1.24
CA ILE A 197 -33.33 -11.41 1.82
C ILE A 197 -34.52 -11.97 0.99
N PHE A 198 -34.26 -12.32 -0.26
CA PHE A 198 -35.30 -12.91 -1.12
C PHE A 198 -34.66 -13.78 -2.20
N GLU A 199 -35.32 -14.91 -2.51
CA GLU A 199 -35.04 -15.73 -3.67
C GLU A 199 -36.38 -16.16 -4.32
N GLY A 200 -36.48 -16.02 -5.62
CA GLY A 200 -37.68 -16.38 -6.37
C GLY A 200 -37.45 -16.39 -7.86
N ARG A 201 -38.57 -16.42 -8.63
CA ARG A 201 -38.55 -16.35 -10.08
C ARG A 201 -39.52 -15.31 -10.58
N THR A 202 -39.23 -14.68 -11.71
CA THR A 202 -40.20 -13.80 -12.39
C THR A 202 -41.34 -14.59 -12.91
N SER A 203 -42.57 -14.08 -12.76
CA SER A 203 -43.80 -14.56 -13.40
C SER A 203 -44.01 -13.83 -14.74
N GLN A 204 -44.83 -14.44 -15.61
CA GLN A 204 -45.33 -13.71 -16.77
C GLN A 204 -46.32 -12.63 -16.36
#